data_fd46a3f831049b64a4cdc5bf27246cd7
#
_entry.id   fd46a3f831049b64a4cdc5bf27246cd7
#
_cell.length_a   1.000
_cell.length_b   1.000
_cell.length_c   1.000
_cell.angle_alpha   90.00
_cell.angle_beta   90.00
_cell.angle_gamma   90.00
#
_symmetry.space_group_name_H-M   'P 1'
#
loop_
_entity.id
_entity.type
_entity.pdbx_description
1 polymer ?
#
loop_
_entity_poly.entity_id
_entity_poly.type
_entity_poly.pdbx_seq_one_letter_code
_entity_poly.pdbx_strand_id
1 'polypeptide(L)'
;MKLTRRDFIKKSAATSGVVLAAGTVAHATSDKPKTSAMAEATAQPKSPGPGEWVATTCQGCTSWCSAEALVQGGRVVKVRGNQNSKSADGYLCPRGHMAIGQMYDPDRIKVPMKRTNPKKGRNEDPKFVPISWDEAIDTIADKMMELRKNKETNKFMLMRGRYTYTRDVIYDAMPKIFGSPNNISHSAICAEAEKFGSYYTHGFWDYREL
;
A
#
# COMPACT_ATOMS: atom_id res chain seq x y z
N MET A 1 10.70 9.20 -32.40
CA MET A 1 10.72 9.86 -31.07
C MET A 1 10.94 8.74 -30.04
N LYS A 2 12.14 8.65 -29.45
CA LYS A 2 12.45 7.62 -28.44
C LYS A 2 11.85 8.06 -27.10
N LEU A 3 10.80 7.37 -26.64
CA LEU A 3 10.24 7.58 -25.31
C LEU A 3 11.21 7.00 -24.28
N THR A 4 11.61 7.80 -23.30
CA THR A 4 12.40 7.34 -22.18
C THR A 4 11.52 6.55 -21.21
N ARG A 5 12.12 5.67 -20.40
CA ARG A 5 11.44 4.85 -19.37
C ARG A 5 10.60 5.73 -18.42
N ARG A 6 11.14 6.89 -18.08
CA ARG A 6 10.49 7.88 -17.21
C ARG A 6 9.28 8.54 -17.89
N ASP A 7 9.33 8.75 -19.21
CA ASP A 7 8.22 9.31 -19.99
C ASP A 7 7.07 8.31 -20.14
N PHE A 8 7.37 7.02 -20.17
CA PHE A 8 6.34 5.98 -20.18
C PHE A 8 5.51 5.99 -18.90
N ILE A 9 6.19 6.01 -17.73
CA ILE A 9 5.50 6.05 -16.42
C ILE A 9 4.72 7.35 -16.25
N LYS A 10 5.31 8.50 -16.63
CA LYS A 10 4.65 9.81 -16.57
C LYS A 10 3.45 9.92 -17.50
N LYS A 11 3.54 9.36 -18.72
CA LYS A 11 2.41 9.39 -19.69
C LYS A 11 1.31 8.42 -19.31
N SER A 12 1.64 7.27 -18.72
CA SER A 12 0.63 6.34 -18.17
C SER A 12 -0.12 6.95 -16.98
N ALA A 13 0.55 7.75 -16.15
CA ALA A 13 -0.07 8.50 -15.06
C ALA A 13 -0.90 9.71 -15.56
N ALA A 14 -0.46 10.38 -16.63
CA ALA A 14 -1.12 11.55 -17.20
C ALA A 14 -2.42 11.22 -17.97
N THR A 15 -2.54 10.00 -18.51
CA THR A 15 -3.76 9.58 -19.22
C THR A 15 -4.91 9.25 -18.26
N SER A 16 -4.64 9.09 -16.97
CA SER A 16 -5.66 8.88 -15.93
C SER A 16 -6.19 10.17 -15.30
N GLY A 17 -5.68 11.32 -15.71
CA GLY A 17 -5.97 12.62 -15.11
C GLY A 17 -6.64 13.59 -16.06
N VAL A 18 -7.83 13.28 -16.55
CA VAL A 18 -8.74 14.33 -17.06
C VAL A 18 -9.72 14.66 -15.94
N VAL A 19 -9.69 15.94 -15.57
CA VAL A 19 -10.52 16.68 -14.62
C VAL A 19 -10.00 16.70 -13.17
N LEU A 20 -9.13 17.68 -12.89
CA LEU A 20 -9.33 18.61 -11.77
C LEU A 20 -8.42 19.83 -11.96
N ALA A 21 -8.99 20.99 -11.71
CA ALA A 21 -8.49 22.33 -12.00
C ALA A 21 -7.17 22.72 -11.35
N ALA A 22 -6.47 23.60 -12.06
CA ALA A 22 -5.41 24.51 -11.68
C ALA A 22 -5.09 24.65 -10.17
N GLY A 23 -3.91 24.18 -9.81
CA GLY A 23 -3.19 24.55 -8.61
C GLY A 23 -1.70 24.48 -8.93
N THR A 24 -1.04 25.64 -8.91
CA THR A 24 0.39 25.81 -9.15
C THR A 24 1.21 24.96 -8.18
N VAL A 25 1.90 23.96 -8.70
CA VAL A 25 2.92 23.22 -7.94
C VAL A 25 4.29 23.73 -8.35
N ALA A 26 4.97 24.39 -7.42
CA ALA A 26 6.35 24.83 -7.56
C ALA A 26 7.27 23.62 -7.81
N HIS A 27 8.13 23.73 -8.81
CA HIS A 27 9.18 22.77 -9.11
C HIS A 27 10.23 22.79 -7.99
N ALA A 28 10.30 21.73 -7.20
CA ALA A 28 11.44 21.47 -6.36
C ALA A 28 12.53 20.78 -7.18
N THR A 29 13.69 21.39 -7.27
CA THR A 29 14.90 20.89 -7.89
C THR A 29 15.39 19.63 -7.15
N SER A 30 15.73 18.58 -7.91
CA SER A 30 16.20 17.31 -7.37
C SER A 30 17.63 17.43 -6.87
N ASP A 31 17.79 17.60 -5.57
CA ASP A 31 19.05 17.25 -4.89
C ASP A 31 19.01 15.78 -4.48
N LYS A 32 20.06 15.04 -4.86
CA LYS A 32 20.24 13.63 -4.48
C LYS A 32 20.28 13.51 -2.95
N PRO A 33 19.49 12.63 -2.33
CA PRO A 33 19.59 12.42 -0.89
C PRO A 33 20.95 11.81 -0.57
N LYS A 34 21.73 12.54 0.19
CA LYS A 34 23.00 12.06 0.77
C LYS A 34 22.68 10.95 1.75
N THR A 35 23.49 9.90 1.76
CA THR A 35 23.45 8.70 2.60
C THR A 35 23.50 8.94 4.12
N SER A 36 23.42 10.18 4.58
CA SER A 36 23.43 10.51 6.01
C SER A 36 22.07 10.36 6.72
N ALA A 37 20.96 10.18 5.98
CA ALA A 37 19.62 10.06 6.57
C ALA A 37 19.38 8.74 7.34
N MET A 38 20.25 7.73 7.19
CA MET A 38 20.12 6.47 7.94
C MET A 38 20.68 6.54 9.37
N ALA A 39 21.55 7.51 9.68
CA ALA A 39 22.13 7.65 11.02
C ALA A 39 21.26 8.45 11.99
N GLU A 40 20.33 9.25 11.48
CA GLU A 40 19.49 10.13 12.33
C GLU A 40 18.24 9.44 12.88
N ALA A 41 17.90 8.25 12.38
CA ALA A 41 16.71 7.50 12.83
C ALA A 41 16.91 6.78 14.18
N THR A 42 18.08 6.81 14.79
CA THR A 42 18.40 6.14 16.06
C THR A 42 18.48 7.05 17.26
N ALA A 43 18.32 8.37 17.12
CA ALA A 43 18.22 9.28 18.25
C ALA A 43 16.94 8.98 19.04
N GLN A 44 17.08 8.45 20.25
CA GLN A 44 15.94 8.29 21.15
C GLN A 44 15.35 9.68 21.43
N PRO A 45 14.02 9.87 21.24
CA PRO A 45 13.40 11.16 21.50
C PRO A 45 13.59 11.50 22.98
N LYS A 46 14.05 12.73 23.27
CA LYS A 46 13.97 13.34 24.59
C LYS A 46 12.55 13.20 25.11
N SER A 47 12.38 13.01 26.44
CA SER A 47 11.11 12.65 27.08
C SER A 47 9.90 13.21 26.35
N PRO A 48 8.94 12.35 25.95
CA PRO A 48 7.83 12.78 25.10
C PRO A 48 6.99 13.83 25.87
N GLY A 49 6.81 14.99 25.26
CA GLY A 49 5.86 15.99 25.73
C GLY A 49 4.43 15.44 25.78
N PRO A 50 3.44 16.26 26.19
CA PRO A 50 2.04 15.85 26.17
C PRO A 50 1.68 15.34 24.79
N GLY A 51 1.05 14.16 24.72
CA GLY A 51 0.66 13.54 23.45
C GLY A 51 -0.60 14.15 22.90
N GLU A 52 -0.76 14.09 21.57
CA GLU A 52 -1.96 14.53 20.86
C GLU A 52 -2.69 13.30 20.29
N TRP A 53 -4.02 13.27 20.47
CA TRP A 53 -4.87 12.28 19.83
C TRP A 53 -5.24 12.73 18.41
N VAL A 54 -4.83 11.97 17.43
CA VAL A 54 -5.08 12.22 16.00
C VAL A 54 -6.06 11.19 15.46
N ALA A 55 -7.13 11.67 14.81
CA ALA A 55 -8.09 10.79 14.16
C ALA A 55 -7.43 10.00 13.01
N THR A 56 -7.75 8.72 12.94
CA THR A 56 -7.25 7.82 11.90
C THR A 56 -8.27 6.72 11.60
N THR A 57 -7.93 5.82 10.70
CA THR A 57 -8.77 4.68 10.34
C THR A 57 -7.96 3.38 10.40
N CYS A 58 -8.49 2.39 11.10
CA CYS A 58 -7.93 1.06 11.10
C CYS A 58 -8.21 0.37 9.76
N GLN A 59 -7.18 -0.14 9.12
CA GLN A 59 -7.29 -0.91 7.87
C GLN A 59 -6.86 -2.37 8.04
N GLY A 60 -6.88 -2.90 9.25
CA GLY A 60 -6.53 -4.28 9.56
C GLY A 60 -7.51 -5.33 8.99
N CYS A 61 -8.74 -4.91 8.71
CA CYS A 61 -9.77 -5.74 8.07
C CYS A 61 -10.73 -4.88 7.23
N THR A 62 -11.82 -5.44 6.75
CA THR A 62 -12.81 -4.76 5.93
C THR A 62 -13.73 -3.81 6.69
N SER A 63 -13.75 -3.85 8.02
CA SER A 63 -14.65 -3.01 8.84
C SER A 63 -14.26 -1.54 8.88
N TRP A 64 -12.99 -1.18 8.60
CA TRP A 64 -12.52 0.21 8.48
C TRP A 64 -12.83 1.09 9.70
N CYS A 65 -12.73 0.50 10.89
CA CYS A 65 -13.08 1.17 12.12
C CYS A 65 -12.41 2.54 12.26
N SER A 66 -13.20 3.55 12.62
CA SER A 66 -12.70 4.85 13.02
C SER A 66 -11.89 4.70 14.30
N ALA A 67 -10.69 5.23 14.32
CA ALA A 67 -9.74 5.11 15.41
C ALA A 67 -9.04 6.42 15.71
N GLU A 68 -8.37 6.48 16.85
CA GLU A 68 -7.52 7.59 17.25
C GLU A 68 -6.15 7.05 17.66
N ALA A 69 -5.12 7.75 17.22
CA ALA A 69 -3.72 7.46 17.54
C ALA A 69 -3.16 8.55 18.46
N LEU A 70 -2.58 8.17 19.58
CA LEU A 70 -1.85 9.08 20.45
C LEU A 70 -0.43 9.24 19.93
N VAL A 71 -0.09 10.43 19.49
CA VAL A 71 1.23 10.79 18.97
C VAL A 71 2.00 11.55 20.06
N GLN A 72 3.17 11.05 20.44
CA GLN A 72 4.09 11.69 21.38
C GLN A 72 5.48 11.70 20.79
N GLY A 73 6.15 12.85 20.76
CA GLY A 73 7.51 12.97 20.21
C GLY A 73 7.65 12.42 18.78
N GLY A 74 6.62 12.59 17.95
CA GLY A 74 6.60 12.06 16.57
C GLY A 74 6.34 10.55 16.44
N ARG A 75 6.02 9.85 17.54
CA ARG A 75 5.72 8.40 17.54
C ARG A 75 4.28 8.14 17.98
N VAL A 76 3.65 7.18 17.33
CA VAL A 76 2.38 6.62 17.80
C VAL A 76 2.66 5.70 18.98
N VAL A 77 2.14 6.05 20.16
CA VAL A 77 2.37 5.29 21.39
C VAL A 77 1.14 4.52 21.86
N LYS A 78 -0.03 4.92 21.43
CA LYS A 78 -1.30 4.25 21.76
C LYS A 78 -2.30 4.38 20.61
N VAL A 79 -3.17 3.41 20.47
CA VAL A 79 -4.32 3.44 19.53
C VAL A 79 -5.57 3.05 20.30
N ARG A 80 -6.70 3.69 19.99
CA ARG A 80 -8.02 3.35 20.54
C ARG A 80 -9.10 3.54 19.46
N GLY A 81 -10.28 3.02 19.69
CA GLY A 81 -11.46 3.39 18.88
C GLY A 81 -11.79 4.86 19.05
N ASN A 82 -12.32 5.48 18.02
CA ASN A 82 -12.74 6.88 18.05
C ASN A 82 -14.05 6.99 18.86
N GLN A 83 -14.00 7.70 19.98
CA GLN A 83 -15.14 7.91 20.89
C GLN A 83 -16.29 8.69 20.23
N ASN A 84 -15.99 9.47 19.19
CA ASN A 84 -16.98 10.25 18.45
C ASN A 84 -17.57 9.51 17.25
N SER A 85 -17.16 8.27 17.01
CA SER A 85 -17.67 7.45 15.91
C SER A 85 -19.00 6.81 16.31
N LYS A 86 -20.05 7.11 15.57
CA LYS A 86 -21.38 6.50 15.78
C LYS A 86 -21.43 5.02 15.42
N SER A 87 -20.59 4.57 14.50
CA SER A 87 -20.55 3.17 14.04
C SER A 87 -19.70 2.27 14.93
N ALA A 88 -18.64 2.79 15.52
CA ALA A 88 -17.70 2.01 16.32
C ALA A 88 -17.82 2.26 17.82
N ASP A 89 -18.48 3.36 18.24
CA ASP A 89 -18.71 3.76 19.63
C ASP A 89 -17.46 3.60 20.54
N GLY A 90 -16.32 4.01 20.04
CA GLY A 90 -15.05 3.86 20.74
C GLY A 90 -14.45 2.45 20.73
N TYR A 91 -15.09 1.48 20.07
CA TYR A 91 -14.56 0.12 19.99
C TYR A 91 -13.43 0.00 18.97
N LEU A 92 -12.39 -0.75 19.33
CA LEU A 92 -11.33 -1.19 18.44
C LEU A 92 -10.90 -2.59 18.86
N CYS A 93 -10.98 -3.53 17.92
CA CYS A 93 -10.62 -4.93 18.20
C CYS A 93 -9.11 -5.11 18.44
N PRO A 94 -8.68 -6.25 19.03
CA PRO A 94 -7.25 -6.52 19.28
C PRO A 94 -6.35 -6.35 18.05
N ARG A 95 -6.84 -6.69 16.86
CA ARG A 95 -6.08 -6.51 15.61
C ARG A 95 -5.74 -5.04 15.35
N GLY A 96 -6.64 -4.11 15.61
CA GLY A 96 -6.39 -2.68 15.50
C GLY A 96 -5.36 -2.20 16.52
N HIS A 97 -5.41 -2.70 17.75
CA HIS A 97 -4.42 -2.39 18.78
C HIS A 97 -3.02 -2.90 18.45
N MET A 98 -2.88 -3.99 17.68
CA MET A 98 -1.59 -4.52 17.22
C MET A 98 -0.90 -3.63 16.17
N ALA A 99 -1.58 -2.63 15.61
CA ALA A 99 -1.01 -1.77 14.56
C ALA A 99 0.31 -1.09 14.97
N ILE A 100 0.46 -0.74 16.25
CA ILE A 100 1.71 -0.15 16.78
C ILE A 100 2.87 -1.13 16.66
N GLY A 101 2.67 -2.40 17.05
CA GLY A 101 3.66 -3.45 16.92
C GLY A 101 4.10 -3.64 15.46
N GLN A 102 3.14 -3.66 14.54
CA GLN A 102 3.44 -3.78 13.11
C GLN A 102 4.16 -2.55 12.55
N MET A 103 3.84 -1.35 13.04
CA MET A 103 4.47 -0.10 12.58
C MET A 103 5.94 -0.02 12.98
N TYR A 104 6.26 -0.43 14.18
CA TYR A 104 7.60 -0.31 14.80
C TYR A 104 8.33 -1.62 14.92
N ASP A 105 7.89 -2.66 14.21
CA ASP A 105 8.57 -3.93 14.13
C ASP A 105 10.02 -3.72 13.65
N PRO A 106 11.04 -4.19 14.41
CA PRO A 106 12.43 -4.07 14.02
C PRO A 106 12.73 -4.77 12.69
N ASP A 107 12.02 -5.86 12.40
CA ASP A 107 12.19 -6.63 11.16
C ASP A 107 11.38 -6.07 9.98
N ARG A 108 10.69 -4.94 10.17
CA ARG A 108 9.92 -4.30 9.11
C ARG A 108 10.81 -3.91 7.94
N ILE A 109 10.46 -4.38 6.74
CA ILE A 109 11.13 -4.00 5.50
C ILE A 109 10.90 -2.51 5.22
N LYS A 110 11.98 -1.73 5.12
CA LYS A 110 11.95 -0.27 4.93
C LYS A 110 12.44 0.19 3.56
N VAL A 111 13.07 -0.71 2.82
CA VAL A 111 13.64 -0.44 1.48
C VAL A 111 13.28 -1.57 0.53
N PRO A 112 13.31 -1.36 -0.79
CA PRO A 112 13.11 -2.45 -1.74
C PRO A 112 14.14 -3.55 -1.55
N MET A 113 13.71 -4.79 -1.69
CA MET A 113 14.55 -5.96 -1.52
C MET A 113 14.56 -6.80 -2.81
N LYS A 114 15.74 -7.20 -3.27
CA LYS A 114 15.92 -8.05 -4.43
C LYS A 114 16.33 -9.46 -4.03
N ARG A 115 15.62 -10.44 -4.53
CA ARG A 115 15.98 -11.84 -4.38
C ARG A 115 17.22 -12.16 -5.24
N THR A 116 18.25 -12.74 -4.64
CA THR A 116 19.47 -13.14 -5.35
C THR A 116 19.56 -14.64 -5.57
N ASN A 117 18.87 -15.47 -4.76
CA ASN A 117 18.85 -16.90 -4.97
C ASN A 117 17.85 -17.27 -6.09
N PRO A 118 18.30 -17.84 -7.23
CA PRO A 118 17.42 -18.27 -8.32
C PRO A 118 16.54 -19.47 -7.96
N LYS A 119 16.96 -20.31 -7.01
CA LYS A 119 16.17 -21.45 -6.56
C LYS A 119 14.96 -20.97 -5.78
N LYS A 120 13.79 -21.52 -6.10
CA LYS A 120 12.52 -21.21 -5.44
C LYS A 120 11.98 -22.45 -4.76
N GLY A 121 11.46 -22.33 -3.56
CA GLY A 121 10.88 -23.42 -2.79
C GLY A 121 10.61 -23.01 -1.36
N ARG A 122 9.85 -23.83 -0.62
CA ARG A 122 9.48 -23.55 0.77
C ARG A 122 10.70 -23.45 1.70
N ASN A 123 11.73 -24.26 1.44
CA ASN A 123 12.93 -24.38 2.28
C ASN A 123 14.16 -23.70 1.67
N GLU A 124 13.96 -22.90 0.61
CA GLU A 124 15.04 -22.18 -0.06
C GLU A 124 15.13 -20.76 0.47
N ASP A 125 16.26 -20.42 1.07
CA ASP A 125 16.54 -19.04 1.48
C ASP A 125 16.55 -18.13 0.24
N PRO A 126 15.66 -17.12 0.17
CA PRO A 126 15.61 -16.19 -0.95
C PRO A 126 16.86 -15.33 -1.11
N LYS A 127 17.68 -15.17 -0.06
CA LYS A 127 18.85 -14.29 -0.02
C LYS A 127 18.52 -12.88 -0.50
N PHE A 128 17.55 -12.24 0.18
CA PHE A 128 17.15 -10.88 -0.14
C PHE A 128 18.27 -9.88 0.20
N VAL A 129 18.57 -9.00 -0.74
CA VAL A 129 19.49 -7.88 -0.57
C VAL A 129 18.78 -6.55 -0.77
N PRO A 130 19.10 -5.50 0.01
CA PRO A 130 18.55 -4.16 -0.20
C PRO A 130 19.00 -3.59 -1.56
N ILE A 131 18.08 -2.93 -2.26
CA ILE A 131 18.37 -2.19 -3.50
C ILE A 131 17.77 -0.79 -3.43
N SER A 132 18.15 0.09 -4.36
CA SER A 132 17.54 1.40 -4.48
C SER A 132 16.13 1.33 -5.09
N TRP A 133 15.33 2.38 -4.87
CA TRP A 133 14.04 2.52 -5.53
C TRP A 133 14.18 2.64 -7.06
N ASP A 134 15.23 3.32 -7.53
CA ASP A 134 15.48 3.45 -8.98
C ASP A 134 15.78 2.07 -9.60
N GLU A 135 16.64 1.26 -8.96
CA GLU A 135 16.92 -0.10 -9.43
C GLU A 135 15.66 -0.98 -9.44
N ALA A 136 14.83 -0.89 -8.39
CA ALA A 136 13.60 -1.67 -8.31
C ALA A 136 12.61 -1.30 -9.43
N ILE A 137 12.39 0.00 -9.62
CA ILE A 137 11.47 0.53 -10.63
C ILE A 137 11.97 0.21 -12.04
N ASP A 138 13.25 0.42 -12.33
CA ASP A 138 13.84 0.13 -13.63
C ASP A 138 13.77 -1.37 -13.96
N THR A 139 14.06 -2.24 -12.98
CA THR A 139 13.96 -3.69 -13.16
C THR A 139 12.54 -4.11 -13.55
N ILE A 140 11.52 -3.57 -12.88
CA ILE A 140 10.12 -3.86 -13.19
C ILE A 140 9.72 -3.30 -14.56
N ALA A 141 10.08 -2.05 -14.83
CA ALA A 141 9.76 -1.37 -16.08
C ALA A 141 10.40 -2.08 -17.28
N ASP A 142 11.64 -2.53 -17.17
CA ASP A 142 12.33 -3.26 -18.22
C ASP A 142 11.61 -4.58 -18.56
N LYS A 143 11.18 -5.33 -17.54
CA LYS A 143 10.41 -6.57 -17.74
C LYS A 143 9.05 -6.30 -18.39
N MET A 144 8.37 -5.26 -17.98
CA MET A 144 7.10 -4.86 -18.60
C MET A 144 7.30 -4.43 -20.06
N MET A 145 8.35 -3.65 -20.34
CA MET A 145 8.68 -3.24 -21.71
C MET A 145 9.07 -4.41 -22.61
N GLU A 146 9.77 -5.40 -22.09
CA GLU A 146 10.10 -6.64 -22.79
C GLU A 146 8.82 -7.38 -23.23
N LEU A 147 7.87 -7.58 -22.31
CA LEU A 147 6.57 -8.19 -22.61
C LEU A 147 5.80 -7.43 -23.69
N ARG A 148 5.82 -6.10 -23.62
CA ARG A 148 5.16 -5.25 -24.62
C ARG A 148 5.80 -5.35 -25.99
N LYS A 149 7.12 -5.33 -26.04
CA LYS A 149 7.91 -5.48 -27.28
C LYS A 149 7.63 -6.81 -27.96
N ASN A 150 7.49 -7.86 -27.19
CA ASN A 150 7.22 -9.22 -27.68
C ASN A 150 5.72 -9.47 -27.95
N LYS A 151 4.83 -8.47 -27.75
CA LYS A 151 3.36 -8.62 -27.83
C LYS A 151 2.79 -9.69 -26.88
N GLU A 152 3.44 -9.86 -25.73
CA GLU A 152 3.11 -10.87 -24.72
C GLU A 152 2.52 -10.25 -23.45
N THR A 153 1.76 -9.18 -23.59
CA THR A 153 1.15 -8.45 -22.45
C THR A 153 0.23 -9.32 -21.60
N ASN A 154 -0.33 -10.38 -22.18
CA ASN A 154 -1.15 -11.38 -21.49
C ASN A 154 -0.36 -12.22 -20.46
N LYS A 155 0.98 -12.22 -20.50
CA LYS A 155 1.82 -12.85 -19.50
C LYS A 155 1.99 -12.01 -18.23
N PHE A 156 1.59 -10.75 -18.25
CA PHE A 156 1.55 -9.92 -17.07
C PHE A 156 0.25 -10.15 -16.30
N MET A 157 0.37 -10.43 -15.00
CA MET A 157 -0.76 -10.55 -14.10
C MET A 157 -0.57 -9.62 -12.90
N LEU A 158 -1.60 -8.86 -12.57
CA LEU A 158 -1.66 -8.10 -11.33
C LEU A 158 -2.58 -8.82 -10.34
N MET A 159 -1.97 -9.28 -9.25
CA MET A 159 -2.69 -9.90 -8.13
C MET A 159 -2.66 -8.96 -6.94
N ARG A 160 -3.81 -8.69 -6.36
CA ARG A 160 -3.90 -7.86 -5.16
C ARG A 160 -4.62 -8.57 -4.02
N GLY A 161 -4.20 -8.24 -2.82
CA GLY A 161 -4.86 -8.68 -1.60
C GLY A 161 -5.94 -7.69 -1.18
N ARG A 162 -5.70 -7.02 -0.08
CA ARG A 162 -6.62 -6.14 0.63
C ARG A 162 -7.25 -5.06 -0.24
N TYR A 163 -8.58 -4.94 -0.18
CA TYR A 163 -9.36 -3.88 -0.80
C TYR A 163 -9.11 -2.53 -0.12
N THR A 164 -8.89 -1.46 -0.94
CA THR A 164 -8.76 -0.09 -0.44
C THR A 164 -9.17 0.87 -1.56
N TYR A 165 -10.32 1.47 -1.48
CA TYR A 165 -11.00 2.22 -2.54
C TYR A 165 -10.10 2.97 -3.54
N THR A 166 -9.27 3.89 -3.08
CA THR A 166 -8.42 4.70 -3.96
C THR A 166 -7.38 3.88 -4.72
N ARG A 167 -6.77 2.90 -4.05
CA ARG A 167 -5.77 2.02 -4.69
C ARG A 167 -6.41 1.05 -5.67
N ASP A 168 -7.64 0.67 -5.46
CA ASP A 168 -8.31 -0.28 -6.34
C ASP A 168 -8.53 0.28 -7.74
N VAL A 169 -8.81 1.58 -7.86
CA VAL A 169 -8.89 2.25 -9.15
C VAL A 169 -7.58 2.09 -9.93
N ILE A 170 -6.43 2.27 -9.26
CA ILE A 170 -5.11 2.12 -9.88
C ILE A 170 -4.83 0.66 -10.24
N TYR A 171 -5.15 -0.27 -9.34
CA TYR A 171 -4.95 -1.69 -9.57
C TYR A 171 -5.82 -2.24 -10.69
N ASP A 172 -7.03 -1.75 -10.85
CA ASP A 172 -7.93 -2.17 -11.93
C ASP A 172 -7.57 -1.51 -13.26
N ALA A 173 -7.07 -0.28 -13.23
CA ALA A 173 -6.68 0.46 -14.43
C ALA A 173 -5.34 -0.03 -15.00
N MET A 174 -4.36 -0.36 -14.15
CA MET A 174 -3.01 -0.66 -14.59
C MET A 174 -2.91 -1.86 -15.55
N PRO A 175 -3.50 -3.03 -15.28
CA PRO A 175 -3.49 -4.14 -16.23
C PRO A 175 -4.15 -3.79 -17.56
N LYS A 176 -5.27 -3.09 -17.52
CA LYS A 176 -6.00 -2.66 -18.73
C LYS A 176 -5.17 -1.71 -19.58
N ILE A 177 -4.52 -0.71 -18.97
CA ILE A 177 -3.64 0.23 -19.65
C ILE A 177 -2.41 -0.49 -20.23
N PHE A 178 -1.91 -1.48 -19.53
CA PHE A 178 -0.80 -2.31 -20.01
C PHE A 178 -1.22 -3.21 -21.17
N GLY A 179 -2.48 -3.59 -21.25
CA GLY A 179 -3.03 -4.50 -22.26
C GLY A 179 -3.05 -5.96 -21.81
N SER A 180 -3.16 -6.20 -20.49
CA SER A 180 -3.33 -7.54 -19.92
C SER A 180 -4.75 -7.74 -19.39
N PRO A 181 -5.37 -8.90 -19.69
CA PRO A 181 -6.66 -9.27 -19.10
C PRO A 181 -6.53 -9.80 -17.65
N ASN A 182 -5.32 -10.04 -17.18
CA ASN A 182 -5.07 -10.78 -15.96
C ASN A 182 -5.01 -9.84 -14.74
N ASN A 183 -6.17 -9.63 -14.12
CA ASN A 183 -6.31 -8.91 -12.85
C ASN A 183 -7.08 -9.78 -11.86
N ILE A 184 -6.44 -10.14 -10.75
CA ILE A 184 -7.03 -11.01 -9.72
C ILE A 184 -7.06 -10.26 -8.39
N SER A 185 -8.22 -10.27 -7.77
CA SER A 185 -8.46 -9.72 -6.43
C SER A 185 -8.76 -10.84 -5.43
N HIS A 186 -8.43 -10.59 -4.16
CA HIS A 186 -8.85 -11.44 -3.05
C HIS A 186 -10.38 -11.48 -2.87
N SER A 187 -11.12 -10.56 -3.46
CA SER A 187 -12.56 -10.43 -3.26
C SER A 187 -13.33 -11.72 -3.54
N ALA A 188 -12.89 -12.50 -4.53
CA ALA A 188 -13.53 -13.77 -4.91
C ALA A 188 -13.56 -14.80 -3.77
N ILE A 189 -12.59 -14.78 -2.85
CA ILE A 189 -12.46 -15.74 -1.75
C ILE A 189 -12.62 -15.10 -0.35
N CYS A 190 -12.95 -13.82 -0.29
CA CYS A 190 -13.10 -13.06 0.95
C CYS A 190 -14.46 -12.36 1.00
N ALA A 191 -14.55 -11.14 0.49
CA ALA A 191 -15.75 -10.32 0.59
C ALA A 191 -16.94 -10.92 -0.18
N GLU A 192 -16.72 -11.50 -1.34
CA GLU A 192 -17.79 -12.13 -2.11
C GLU A 192 -18.30 -13.40 -1.42
N ALA A 193 -17.42 -14.21 -0.83
CA ALA A 193 -17.82 -15.39 -0.09
C ALA A 193 -18.68 -15.03 1.14
N GLU A 194 -18.30 -13.98 1.89
CA GLU A 194 -19.07 -13.45 3.00
C GLU A 194 -20.43 -12.92 2.54
N LYS A 195 -20.44 -12.15 1.46
CA LYS A 195 -21.64 -11.58 0.88
C LYS A 195 -22.65 -12.64 0.47
N PHE A 196 -22.19 -13.65 -0.24
CA PHE A 196 -23.04 -14.77 -0.64
C PHE A 196 -23.51 -15.58 0.56
N GLY A 197 -22.65 -15.85 1.54
CA GLY A 197 -23.03 -16.52 2.77
C GLY A 197 -24.15 -15.79 3.51
N SER A 198 -24.02 -14.48 3.72
CA SER A 198 -25.04 -13.65 4.35
C SER A 198 -26.33 -13.61 3.53
N TYR A 199 -26.23 -13.44 2.22
CA TYR A 199 -27.39 -13.39 1.35
C TYR A 199 -28.22 -14.69 1.36
N TYR A 200 -27.56 -15.85 1.32
CA TYR A 200 -28.23 -17.16 1.38
C TYR A 200 -28.79 -17.50 2.76
N THR A 201 -28.21 -16.93 3.82
CA THR A 201 -28.64 -17.19 5.18
C THR A 201 -29.73 -16.22 5.66
N HIS A 202 -29.57 -14.95 5.34
CA HIS A 202 -30.42 -13.85 5.86
C HIS A 202 -31.29 -13.18 4.81
N GLY A 203 -31.08 -13.49 3.52
CA GLY A 203 -31.78 -12.83 2.39
C GLY A 203 -31.24 -11.46 2.00
N PHE A 204 -30.28 -10.94 2.73
CA PHE A 204 -29.63 -9.65 2.46
C PHE A 204 -28.18 -9.69 2.91
N TRP A 205 -27.38 -8.76 2.37
CA TRP A 205 -26.03 -8.53 2.79
C TRP A 205 -25.97 -7.38 3.79
N ASP A 206 -25.57 -7.69 4.99
CA ASP A 206 -25.40 -6.73 6.05
C ASP A 206 -23.94 -6.25 6.09
N TYR A 207 -23.74 -4.95 6.02
CA TYR A 207 -22.47 -4.36 6.41
C TYR A 207 -22.41 -4.42 7.94
N ARG A 208 -21.46 -5.17 8.45
CA ARG A 208 -21.22 -5.22 9.89
C ARG A 208 -20.85 -3.84 10.38
N GLU A 209 -21.78 -3.18 10.99
CA GLU A 209 -21.50 -2.14 11.95
C GLU A 209 -21.02 -2.86 13.21
N LEU A 210 -19.70 -2.82 13.47
CA LEU A 210 -19.11 -3.23 14.72
C LEU A 210 -19.03 -2.04 15.64
#